data_72348401703b984549eb3b2241520683
#
_entry.id   72348401703b984549eb3b2241520683
#
_cell.length_a   1.000
_cell.length_b   1.000
_cell.length_c   1.000
_cell.angle_alpha   90.00
_cell.angle_beta   90.00
_cell.angle_gamma   90.00
#
_symmetry.space_group_name_H-M   'P 1'
#
loop_
_entity.id
_entity.type
_entity.pdbx_description
1 polymer ?
#
loop_
_entity_poly.entity_id
_entity_poly.type
_entity_poly.pdbx_seq_one_letter_code
_entity_poly.pdbx_strand_id
1 'polypeptide(L)'
;MYRNTFLSVMFLACCFNGSLCAQSDAQIYERTCDAKTYPFSDPSPVATPNNSYYPYFRFDGFSMQAQEKQWKMVVLENDYVKLTVTPEIGGKIWGAIDKVNNKEFVYTNGVVKFRDVAMRGPWTSGGIEFNFGIIGHAPTCSTPIDYLTKKNVDGSVSCHIFSYEWITRTVWNVEINLPKDKAYFTTHTTWFNQSSIDQPYYQWMNAGYATKTGTRFYYPGTYSIGHSGDLHPYPIDEEGRDVSWYDNNNFGASKSLHIIGDYNDYFGIYWHNEKHGSAHYSNYDEKLGMKFYLWSFSREGAIWEELLTDDSGQYAELQSGRMYNQPSVTSGFTPFNHNEFAAQMTDQWTEYWFPIAEIGGLSQASPLGAIYVEHSEKNIEVHLSALKDICTDMEIYNDRQLLMKMPIKAKILTPEYFNIPLPFDIPEGKLRIIIGNKELVYSEIKNDYELNRPKELPADFDWNSTYGLYMQGKDWLNQKMYGNAEKYLKAALEKDVYFIPALVSLSSLYYKKGMYLDACELVKRVLSLDTYHGEANYLYGLCSRCLYNI
;
A
#
# COMPACT_ATOMS: atom_id res chain seq x y z
N MET A 1 21.45 -74.86 29.28
CA MET A 1 22.18 -74.50 28.05
C MET A 1 21.24 -73.69 27.18
N TYR A 2 21.25 -72.37 27.33
CA TYR A 2 20.48 -71.49 26.47
C TYR A 2 21.46 -70.61 25.69
N ARG A 3 21.42 -70.71 24.38
CA ARG A 3 22.17 -69.90 23.44
C ARG A 3 21.38 -68.63 23.16
N ASN A 4 21.91 -67.46 23.58
CA ASN A 4 21.42 -66.19 23.18
C ASN A 4 22.02 -65.77 21.82
N THR A 5 21.14 -65.59 20.84
CA THR A 5 21.48 -65.06 19.53
C THR A 5 21.28 -63.49 19.57
N PHE A 6 22.35 -62.77 19.52
CA PHE A 6 22.30 -61.30 19.33
C PHE A 6 22.07 -60.99 17.84
N LEU A 7 20.96 -60.33 17.56
CA LEU A 7 20.70 -59.73 16.25
C LEU A 7 21.29 -58.32 16.26
N SER A 8 22.37 -58.08 15.53
CA SER A 8 22.92 -56.75 15.27
C SER A 8 22.11 -56.07 14.19
N VAL A 9 21.35 -55.06 14.54
CA VAL A 9 20.71 -54.15 13.59
C VAL A 9 21.75 -53.09 13.19
N MET A 10 22.21 -53.17 11.96
CA MET A 10 23.12 -52.22 11.35
C MET A 10 22.32 -51.02 10.87
N PHE A 11 22.40 -49.89 11.58
CA PHE A 11 21.87 -48.62 11.11
C PHE A 11 22.79 -48.12 9.99
N LEU A 12 22.29 -48.15 8.77
CA LEU A 12 22.92 -47.44 7.63
C LEU A 12 22.60 -45.95 7.79
N ALA A 13 23.52 -45.17 8.35
CA ALA A 13 23.47 -43.73 8.28
C ALA A 13 23.80 -43.29 6.85
N CYS A 14 22.77 -42.99 6.05
CA CYS A 14 22.95 -42.28 4.79
C CYS A 14 23.39 -40.84 5.11
N CYS A 15 24.70 -40.63 5.15
CA CYS A 15 25.26 -39.28 5.09
C CYS A 15 24.92 -38.70 3.73
N PHE A 16 23.88 -37.86 3.66
CA PHE A 16 23.67 -36.94 2.56
C PHE A 16 24.76 -35.89 2.62
N ASN A 17 25.82 -36.06 1.88
CA ASN A 17 26.73 -34.97 1.49
C ASN A 17 25.99 -34.06 0.48
N GLY A 18 24.99 -33.34 0.93
CA GLY A 18 24.55 -32.16 0.25
C GLY A 18 25.62 -31.10 0.52
N SER A 19 26.39 -30.72 -0.49
CA SER A 19 27.16 -29.49 -0.45
C SER A 19 26.18 -28.37 -0.14
N LEU A 20 26.11 -27.94 1.11
CA LEU A 20 25.55 -26.65 1.49
C LEU A 20 26.44 -25.62 0.80
N CYS A 21 26.07 -25.21 -0.40
CA CYS A 21 26.60 -23.98 -0.96
C CYS A 21 26.19 -22.89 0.03
N ALA A 22 27.09 -22.37 0.80
CA ALA A 22 26.80 -21.28 1.73
C ALA A 22 26.25 -20.13 0.90
N GLN A 23 24.99 -19.80 1.12
CA GLN A 23 24.31 -18.72 0.45
C GLN A 23 25.04 -17.41 0.78
N SER A 24 25.36 -16.61 -0.23
CA SER A 24 26.06 -15.35 -0.01
C SER A 24 25.17 -14.37 0.74
N ASP A 25 25.76 -13.54 1.61
CA ASP A 25 25.05 -12.44 2.23
C ASP A 25 24.54 -11.47 1.16
N ALA A 26 23.40 -10.86 1.41
CA ALA A 26 22.89 -9.80 0.55
C ALA A 26 23.88 -8.63 0.52
N GLN A 27 23.92 -7.92 -0.61
CA GLN A 27 24.82 -6.81 -0.84
C GLN A 27 24.04 -5.49 -0.86
N ILE A 28 24.65 -4.45 -0.29
CA ILE A 28 24.17 -3.08 -0.40
C ILE A 28 25.35 -2.18 -0.77
N TYR A 29 25.15 -1.36 -1.80
CA TYR A 29 26.20 -0.44 -2.28
C TYR A 29 25.57 0.77 -2.97
N GLU A 30 26.34 1.87 -3.01
CA GLU A 30 25.99 3.07 -3.74
C GLU A 30 26.64 3.05 -5.13
N ARG A 31 25.91 3.58 -6.10
CA ARG A 31 26.44 3.86 -7.44
C ARG A 31 25.86 5.16 -7.99
N THR A 32 26.53 5.73 -8.96
CA THR A 32 26.00 6.81 -9.79
C THR A 32 25.47 6.23 -11.09
N CYS A 33 24.33 6.72 -11.55
CA CYS A 33 23.72 6.31 -12.82
C CYS A 33 23.39 7.55 -13.64
N ASP A 34 23.88 7.59 -14.88
CA ASP A 34 23.47 8.60 -15.84
C ASP A 34 22.06 8.28 -16.33
N ALA A 35 21.17 9.27 -16.33
CA ALA A 35 19.81 9.12 -16.82
C ALA A 35 19.36 10.37 -17.57
N LYS A 36 18.68 10.13 -18.69
CA LYS A 36 17.94 11.16 -19.42
C LYS A 36 16.94 11.80 -18.48
N THR A 37 17.11 13.08 -18.19
CA THR A 37 16.36 13.82 -17.18
C THR A 37 15.68 15.02 -17.79
N TYR A 38 14.37 15.15 -17.54
CA TYR A 38 13.60 16.36 -17.81
C TYR A 38 13.45 17.14 -16.50
N PRO A 39 14.28 18.15 -16.26
CA PRO A 39 14.34 18.82 -14.97
C PRO A 39 13.14 19.74 -14.74
N PHE A 40 13.04 20.21 -13.53
CA PHE A 40 12.14 21.29 -13.15
C PHE A 40 12.94 22.41 -12.47
N SER A 41 12.43 23.63 -12.55
CA SER A 41 12.91 24.73 -11.72
C SER A 41 12.37 24.57 -10.30
N ASP A 42 13.01 25.22 -9.35
CA ASP A 42 12.51 25.27 -7.98
C ASP A 42 11.06 25.78 -7.96
N PRO A 43 10.20 25.17 -7.13
CA PRO A 43 8.82 25.61 -7.00
C PRO A 43 8.78 27.08 -6.56
N SER A 44 7.84 27.85 -7.12
CA SER A 44 7.59 29.20 -6.64
C SER A 44 7.20 29.15 -5.16
N PRO A 45 7.86 29.93 -4.29
CA PRO A 45 7.53 29.96 -2.86
C PRO A 45 6.19 30.66 -2.57
N VAL A 46 5.53 31.20 -3.60
CA VAL A 46 4.23 31.87 -3.45
C VAL A 46 3.15 30.81 -3.33
N ALA A 47 2.50 30.76 -2.17
CA ALA A 47 1.35 29.90 -1.95
C ALA A 47 0.21 30.28 -2.93
N THR A 48 -0.41 29.27 -3.54
CA THR A 48 -1.59 29.51 -4.35
C THR A 48 -2.78 29.88 -3.44
N PRO A 49 -3.51 30.96 -3.72
CA PRO A 49 -4.54 31.48 -2.81
C PRO A 49 -5.81 30.62 -2.74
N ASN A 50 -5.95 29.61 -3.57
CA ASN A 50 -7.21 28.86 -3.70
C ASN A 50 -7.21 27.60 -2.86
N ASN A 51 -7.74 27.67 -1.64
CA ASN A 51 -8.26 26.54 -0.83
C ASN A 51 -7.39 25.28 -0.82
N SER A 52 -6.11 25.44 -0.98
CA SER A 52 -5.19 24.33 -1.10
C SER A 52 -4.39 24.19 0.19
N TYR A 53 -3.89 23.02 0.41
CA TYR A 53 -3.14 22.67 1.62
C TYR A 53 -1.87 23.49 1.74
N TYR A 54 -1.58 24.04 2.89
CA TYR A 54 -0.36 24.78 3.16
C TYR A 54 0.73 23.85 3.74
N PRO A 55 2.03 24.02 3.42
CA PRO A 55 2.62 24.93 2.44
C PRO A 55 2.34 24.47 1.00
N TYR A 56 1.93 25.40 0.17
CA TYR A 56 1.56 25.14 -1.20
C TYR A 56 2.49 25.90 -2.14
N PHE A 57 3.16 25.15 -2.99
CA PHE A 57 4.03 25.74 -3.99
C PHE A 57 3.37 25.63 -5.36
N ARG A 58 3.40 26.72 -6.11
CA ARG A 58 3.08 26.67 -7.52
C ARG A 58 4.19 25.95 -8.24
N PHE A 59 3.82 24.92 -9.00
CA PHE A 59 4.75 24.10 -9.75
C PHE A 59 4.39 24.11 -11.24
N ASP A 60 5.04 25.00 -12.00
CA ASP A 60 4.85 25.17 -13.44
C ASP A 60 6.19 25.23 -14.21
N GLY A 61 7.28 24.94 -13.54
CA GLY A 61 8.64 25.08 -14.04
C GLY A 61 9.26 23.79 -14.61
N PHE A 62 8.46 22.81 -15.03
CA PHE A 62 9.00 21.59 -15.64
C PHE A 62 9.50 21.83 -17.07
N SER A 63 10.58 21.14 -17.46
CA SER A 63 11.20 21.23 -18.77
C SER A 63 10.66 20.17 -19.73
N MET A 64 10.47 20.56 -20.98
CA MET A 64 10.26 19.64 -22.11
C MET A 64 11.58 19.26 -22.81
N GLN A 65 12.72 19.82 -22.35
CA GLN A 65 14.03 19.51 -22.88
C GLN A 65 14.78 18.59 -21.94
N ALA A 66 15.18 17.45 -22.44
CA ALA A 66 15.99 16.49 -21.71
C ALA A 66 17.45 16.91 -21.63
N GLN A 67 18.10 16.51 -20.55
CA GLN A 67 19.55 16.58 -20.37
C GLN A 67 20.03 15.31 -19.67
N GLU A 68 21.27 14.93 -19.87
CA GLU A 68 21.89 13.87 -19.07
C GLU A 68 22.20 14.41 -17.67
N LYS A 69 21.78 13.65 -16.66
CA LYS A 69 22.08 13.96 -15.27
C LYS A 69 22.48 12.69 -14.52
N GLN A 70 23.48 12.81 -13.67
CA GLN A 70 23.89 11.76 -12.76
C GLN A 70 23.01 11.74 -11.51
N TRP A 71 22.49 10.57 -11.18
CA TRP A 71 21.70 10.33 -9.99
C TRP A 71 22.39 9.33 -9.08
N LYS A 72 22.43 9.63 -7.79
CA LYS A 72 22.89 8.69 -6.78
C LYS A 72 21.82 7.62 -6.57
N MET A 73 22.24 6.37 -6.59
CA MET A 73 21.39 5.21 -6.38
C MET A 73 21.98 4.29 -5.33
N VAL A 74 21.13 3.76 -4.45
CA VAL A 74 21.45 2.69 -3.52
C VAL A 74 20.90 1.39 -4.09
N VAL A 75 21.76 0.40 -4.27
CA VAL A 75 21.39 -0.91 -4.80
C VAL A 75 21.40 -1.93 -3.66
N LEU A 76 20.31 -2.67 -3.53
CA LEU A 76 20.22 -3.85 -2.67
C LEU A 76 20.11 -5.07 -3.58
N GLU A 77 20.91 -6.09 -3.32
CA GLU A 77 20.99 -7.25 -4.18
C GLU A 77 21.31 -8.53 -3.39
N ASN A 78 20.57 -9.59 -3.67
CA ASN A 78 20.86 -10.96 -3.26
C ASN A 78 20.94 -11.88 -4.49
N ASP A 79 20.92 -13.20 -4.32
CA ASP A 79 20.98 -14.13 -5.44
C ASP A 79 19.70 -14.10 -6.31
N TYR A 80 18.56 -13.60 -5.79
CA TYR A 80 17.24 -13.69 -6.41
C TYR A 80 16.66 -12.34 -6.85
N VAL A 81 16.90 -11.30 -6.08
CA VAL A 81 16.30 -9.98 -6.28
C VAL A 81 17.37 -8.90 -6.30
N LYS A 82 17.18 -7.94 -7.19
CA LYS A 82 17.94 -6.69 -7.23
C LYS A 82 16.97 -5.53 -7.29
N LEU A 83 17.09 -4.59 -6.37
CA LEU A 83 16.32 -3.35 -6.38
C LEU A 83 17.21 -2.12 -6.23
N THR A 84 16.70 -1.01 -6.71
CA THR A 84 17.43 0.26 -6.71
C THR A 84 16.60 1.33 -6.03
N VAL A 85 17.19 2.06 -5.09
CA VAL A 85 16.57 3.17 -4.36
C VAL A 85 17.21 4.49 -4.78
N THR A 86 16.43 5.55 -4.97
CA THR A 86 16.88 6.87 -5.40
C THR A 86 16.65 7.91 -4.27
N PRO A 87 17.62 8.13 -3.37
CA PRO A 87 17.46 9.09 -2.27
C PRO A 87 17.21 10.53 -2.73
N GLU A 88 17.75 10.90 -3.88
CA GLU A 88 17.57 12.24 -4.47
C GLU A 88 16.17 12.47 -5.06
N ILE A 89 15.35 11.40 -5.21
CA ILE A 89 13.98 11.46 -5.73
C ILE A 89 13.04 10.81 -4.70
N GLY A 90 12.90 11.42 -3.53
CA GLY A 90 11.98 11.01 -2.49
C GLY A 90 12.27 9.65 -1.83
N GLY A 91 13.46 9.08 -2.02
CA GLY A 91 13.76 7.72 -1.57
C GLY A 91 13.00 6.63 -2.32
N LYS A 92 12.44 6.96 -3.48
CA LYS A 92 11.67 6.04 -4.32
C LYS A 92 12.49 4.77 -4.62
N ILE A 93 11.86 3.60 -4.52
CA ILE A 93 12.41 2.39 -5.14
C ILE A 93 12.22 2.56 -6.64
N TRP A 94 13.29 2.76 -7.40
CA TRP A 94 13.23 3.11 -8.82
C TRP A 94 12.81 1.93 -9.70
N GLY A 95 13.11 0.71 -9.26
CA GLY A 95 12.70 -0.52 -9.92
C GLY A 95 13.25 -1.76 -9.21
N ALA A 96 12.72 -2.93 -9.58
CA ALA A 96 13.17 -4.22 -9.04
C ALA A 96 13.11 -5.32 -10.10
N ILE A 97 14.11 -6.22 -10.05
CA ILE A 97 14.35 -7.28 -11.02
C ILE A 97 14.41 -8.63 -10.30
N ASP A 98 13.67 -9.62 -10.81
CA ASP A 98 13.87 -11.03 -10.57
C ASP A 98 15.14 -11.47 -11.34
N LYS A 99 16.19 -11.83 -10.62
CA LYS A 99 17.47 -12.25 -11.19
C LYS A 99 17.46 -13.68 -11.71
N VAL A 100 16.56 -14.52 -11.20
CA VAL A 100 16.45 -15.92 -11.61
C VAL A 100 15.90 -16.03 -13.03
N ASN A 101 14.83 -15.29 -13.30
CA ASN A 101 14.15 -15.29 -14.59
C ASN A 101 14.53 -14.09 -15.47
N ASN A 102 15.35 -13.17 -14.94
CA ASN A 102 15.74 -11.90 -15.58
C ASN A 102 14.52 -11.08 -16.04
N LYS A 103 13.55 -10.92 -15.12
CA LYS A 103 12.29 -10.21 -15.35
C LYS A 103 12.16 -9.01 -14.42
N GLU A 104 11.73 -7.89 -14.96
CA GLU A 104 11.32 -6.75 -14.14
C GLU A 104 9.98 -7.04 -13.49
N PHE A 105 9.87 -6.81 -12.18
CA PHE A 105 8.62 -6.99 -11.43
C PHE A 105 8.15 -5.73 -10.68
N VAL A 106 8.95 -4.67 -10.68
CA VAL A 106 8.55 -3.29 -10.36
C VAL A 106 9.08 -2.42 -11.49
N TYR A 107 8.19 -1.66 -12.12
CA TYR A 107 8.48 -0.89 -13.32
C TYR A 107 9.57 0.14 -13.11
N THR A 108 10.61 0.04 -13.91
CA THR A 108 11.73 0.99 -13.96
C THR A 108 11.48 2.00 -15.08
N ASN A 109 11.21 3.25 -14.74
CA ASN A 109 11.14 4.29 -15.76
C ASN A 109 12.55 4.57 -16.32
N GLY A 110 12.71 4.46 -17.62
CA GLY A 110 13.98 4.71 -18.33
C GLY A 110 14.39 6.18 -18.35
N VAL A 111 13.49 7.09 -17.92
CA VAL A 111 13.73 8.52 -17.86
C VAL A 111 13.33 9.10 -16.51
N VAL A 112 14.05 10.10 -16.04
CA VAL A 112 13.64 10.91 -14.89
C VAL A 112 12.89 12.12 -15.42
N LYS A 113 11.57 12.05 -15.40
CA LYS A 113 10.69 13.04 -16.03
C LYS A 113 9.77 13.66 -15.00
N PHE A 114 10.12 14.86 -14.54
CA PHE A 114 9.28 15.59 -13.58
C PHE A 114 8.11 16.24 -14.29
N ARG A 115 6.90 16.04 -13.76
CA ARG A 115 5.66 16.60 -14.30
C ARG A 115 4.74 17.08 -13.20
N ASP A 116 3.88 18.03 -13.55
CA ASP A 116 2.85 18.57 -12.67
C ASP A 116 1.54 17.76 -12.84
N VAL A 117 1.54 16.52 -12.37
CA VAL A 117 0.34 15.67 -12.28
C VAL A 117 -0.04 15.39 -10.82
N ALA A 118 0.88 15.62 -9.89
CA ALA A 118 0.62 15.50 -8.47
C ALA A 118 0.02 16.78 -7.90
N MET A 119 -0.80 16.66 -6.87
CA MET A 119 -1.54 17.77 -6.29
C MET A 119 -0.66 18.77 -5.54
N ARG A 120 0.59 18.45 -5.20
CA ARG A 120 1.43 19.19 -4.25
C ARG A 120 2.90 19.30 -4.62
N GLY A 121 3.22 19.22 -5.86
CA GLY A 121 4.59 19.42 -6.33
C GLY A 121 4.95 18.56 -7.54
N PRO A 122 6.24 18.57 -7.92
CA PRO A 122 6.71 17.75 -9.02
C PRO A 122 6.60 16.26 -8.70
N TRP A 123 6.36 15.48 -9.71
CA TRP A 123 6.18 14.04 -9.58
C TRP A 123 6.88 13.30 -10.74
N THR A 124 7.36 12.09 -10.45
CA THR A 124 7.93 11.18 -11.45
C THR A 124 7.17 9.86 -11.46
N SER A 125 6.91 9.29 -12.62
CA SER A 125 6.21 8.01 -12.77
C SER A 125 7.11 6.80 -12.50
N GLY A 126 6.48 5.64 -12.26
CA GLY A 126 7.14 4.35 -12.06
C GLY A 126 7.76 4.17 -10.67
N GLY A 127 8.35 3.00 -10.44
CA GLY A 127 8.94 2.63 -9.16
C GLY A 127 7.93 2.52 -8.02
N ILE A 128 8.39 2.54 -6.77
CA ILE A 128 7.54 2.59 -5.58
C ILE A 128 7.81 3.88 -4.83
N GLU A 129 6.79 4.71 -4.66
CA GLU A 129 6.85 5.95 -3.89
C GLU A 129 6.06 5.85 -2.58
N PHE A 130 6.45 6.69 -1.62
CA PHE A 130 5.91 6.68 -0.26
C PHE A 130 5.24 8.01 0.03
N ASN A 131 3.94 8.00 0.32
CA ASN A 131 3.13 9.19 0.54
C ASN A 131 2.56 9.23 1.95
N PHE A 132 2.81 10.31 2.65
CA PHE A 132 2.37 10.54 4.04
C PHE A 132 1.70 11.91 4.17
N GLY A 133 0.79 12.02 5.13
CA GLY A 133 0.20 13.28 5.56
C GLY A 133 -1.23 13.47 5.13
N ILE A 134 -1.49 14.28 4.13
CA ILE A 134 -2.80 14.54 3.56
C ILE A 134 -2.94 13.88 2.19
N ILE A 135 -4.18 13.80 1.70
CA ILE A 135 -4.53 13.20 0.41
C ILE A 135 -3.61 13.66 -0.74
N GLY A 136 -3.28 12.75 -1.63
CA GLY A 136 -2.48 12.97 -2.84
C GLY A 136 -0.99 12.64 -2.65
N HIS A 137 -0.20 12.89 -3.70
CA HIS A 137 1.24 12.65 -3.66
C HIS A 137 1.93 13.65 -2.73
N ALA A 138 2.81 13.15 -1.86
CA ALA A 138 3.54 14.00 -0.92
C ALA A 138 4.59 14.86 -1.64
N PRO A 139 4.84 16.10 -1.23
CA PRO A 139 5.89 16.94 -1.80
C PRO A 139 7.27 16.29 -1.77
N THR A 140 7.52 15.41 -0.80
CA THR A 140 8.77 14.67 -0.65
C THR A 140 9.00 13.61 -1.72
N CYS A 141 7.98 13.21 -2.51
CA CYS A 141 8.11 12.13 -3.50
C CYS A 141 9.09 12.43 -4.66
N SER A 142 9.55 13.67 -4.82
CA SER A 142 10.49 14.06 -5.86
C SER A 142 11.62 14.97 -5.38
N THR A 143 11.81 15.10 -4.07
CA THR A 143 12.88 15.87 -3.45
C THR A 143 13.91 14.97 -2.79
N PRO A 144 15.17 15.42 -2.61
CA PRO A 144 16.13 14.67 -1.81
C PRO A 144 15.64 14.44 -0.38
N ILE A 145 15.87 13.23 0.11
CA ILE A 145 15.56 12.84 1.49
C ILE A 145 16.78 12.21 2.16
N ASP A 146 16.74 12.11 3.48
CA ASP A 146 17.78 11.44 4.25
C ASP A 146 17.67 9.92 4.12
N TYR A 147 18.82 9.24 4.12
CA TYR A 147 18.87 7.79 4.07
C TYR A 147 20.06 7.22 4.86
N LEU A 148 19.95 5.96 5.25
CA LEU A 148 21.00 5.20 5.93
C LEU A 148 21.02 3.78 5.36
N THR A 149 22.22 3.29 5.05
CA THR A 149 22.41 1.90 4.63
C THR A 149 22.98 1.05 5.75
N LYS A 150 22.56 -0.22 5.84
CA LYS A 150 22.97 -1.13 6.89
C LYS A 150 23.13 -2.56 6.36
N LYS A 151 24.19 -3.23 6.80
CA LYS A 151 24.33 -4.69 6.72
C LYS A 151 23.91 -5.27 8.06
N ASN A 152 22.94 -6.18 8.04
CA ASN A 152 22.38 -6.78 9.24
C ASN A 152 23.14 -8.05 9.65
N VAL A 153 23.03 -8.44 10.93
CA VAL A 153 23.75 -9.58 11.50
C VAL A 153 23.29 -10.92 10.87
N ASP A 154 22.05 -10.99 10.41
CA ASP A 154 21.46 -12.17 9.76
C ASP A 154 21.85 -12.31 8.27
N GLY A 155 22.67 -11.39 7.75
CA GLY A 155 23.12 -11.35 6.37
C GLY A 155 22.13 -10.63 5.43
N SER A 156 21.03 -10.09 5.93
CA SER A 156 20.16 -9.17 5.18
C SER A 156 20.79 -7.78 5.09
N VAL A 157 20.23 -6.95 4.19
CA VAL A 157 20.65 -5.56 4.05
C VAL A 157 19.44 -4.64 4.11
N SER A 158 19.63 -3.44 4.66
CA SER A 158 18.57 -2.44 4.78
C SER A 158 19.01 -1.08 4.24
N CYS A 159 18.10 -0.43 3.53
CA CYS A 159 18.16 1.00 3.24
C CYS A 159 17.01 1.67 3.98
N HIS A 160 17.33 2.46 4.98
CA HIS A 160 16.35 3.32 5.67
C HIS A 160 16.24 4.63 4.90
N ILE A 161 15.04 5.03 4.57
CA ILE A 161 14.72 6.33 4.02
C ILE A 161 13.80 7.03 5.00
N PHE A 162 14.01 8.30 5.26
CA PHE A 162 13.23 9.01 6.26
C PHE A 162 13.14 10.50 5.96
N SER A 163 12.04 11.11 6.36
CA SER A 163 11.83 12.52 6.17
C SER A 163 10.82 13.09 7.15
N TYR A 164 10.78 14.41 7.18
CA TYR A 164 9.80 15.20 7.89
C TYR A 164 8.72 15.66 6.89
N GLU A 165 7.46 15.32 7.15
CA GLU A 165 6.34 15.79 6.34
C GLU A 165 5.91 17.20 6.79
N TRP A 166 6.18 18.18 5.95
CA TRP A 166 6.04 19.61 6.30
C TRP A 166 4.61 20.06 6.57
N ILE A 167 3.62 19.46 5.88
CA ILE A 167 2.22 19.86 5.99
C ILE A 167 1.63 19.40 7.31
N THR A 168 1.89 18.17 7.70
CA THR A 168 1.37 17.55 8.93
C THR A 168 2.36 17.58 10.08
N ARG A 169 3.62 17.96 9.82
CA ARG A 169 4.70 17.97 10.82
C ARG A 169 4.91 16.61 11.50
N THR A 170 4.70 15.56 10.74
CA THR A 170 4.95 14.18 11.16
C THR A 170 6.29 13.69 10.63
N VAL A 171 6.83 12.67 11.26
CA VAL A 171 8.10 12.03 10.84
C VAL A 171 7.80 10.63 10.39
N TRP A 172 8.38 10.22 9.27
CA TRP A 172 8.26 8.85 8.79
C TRP A 172 9.63 8.26 8.47
N ASN A 173 9.72 6.95 8.66
CA ASN A 173 10.86 6.11 8.27
C ASN A 173 10.31 4.89 7.55
N VAL A 174 10.91 4.54 6.42
CA VAL A 174 10.67 3.27 5.73
C VAL A 174 11.98 2.52 5.66
N GLU A 175 12.06 1.38 6.30
CA GLU A 175 13.13 0.42 6.13
C GLU A 175 12.83 -0.46 4.91
N ILE A 176 13.64 -0.35 3.88
CA ILE A 176 13.63 -1.24 2.71
C ILE A 176 14.64 -2.35 3.02
N ASN A 177 14.15 -3.54 3.37
CA ASN A 177 15.01 -4.67 3.74
C ASN A 177 14.99 -5.77 2.67
N LEU A 178 16.16 -6.28 2.34
CA LEU A 178 16.35 -7.42 1.46
C LEU A 178 17.00 -8.58 2.23
N PRO A 179 16.26 -9.65 2.57
CA PRO A 179 16.82 -10.87 3.14
C PRO A 179 17.83 -11.52 2.20
N LYS A 180 18.81 -12.25 2.74
CA LYS A 180 19.83 -12.91 1.93
C LYS A 180 19.32 -14.11 1.14
N ASP A 181 18.30 -14.78 1.65
CA ASP A 181 17.84 -16.11 1.24
C ASP A 181 16.36 -16.16 0.79
N LYS A 182 15.79 -15.01 0.42
CA LYS A 182 14.40 -14.88 -0.02
C LYS A 182 14.30 -14.12 -1.33
N ALA A 183 13.25 -14.42 -2.09
CA ALA A 183 12.95 -13.72 -3.34
C ALA A 183 11.93 -12.59 -3.14
N TYR A 184 12.00 -11.88 -2.03
CA TYR A 184 11.21 -10.68 -1.77
C TYR A 184 12.04 -9.62 -1.06
N PHE A 185 11.59 -8.39 -1.11
CA PHE A 185 12.01 -7.35 -0.17
C PHE A 185 10.81 -6.87 0.64
N THR A 186 11.07 -6.28 1.80
CA THR A 186 10.04 -5.68 2.63
C THR A 186 10.22 -4.18 2.74
N THR A 187 9.10 -3.49 2.95
CA THR A 187 9.06 -2.10 3.39
C THR A 187 8.40 -2.05 4.76
N HIS A 188 9.20 -1.85 5.81
CA HIS A 188 8.70 -1.66 7.17
C HIS A 188 8.63 -0.17 7.47
N THR A 189 7.42 0.32 7.69
CA THR A 189 7.18 1.75 7.92
C THR A 189 6.94 2.03 9.39
N THR A 190 7.56 3.09 9.88
CA THR A 190 7.22 3.74 11.16
C THR A 190 6.83 5.19 10.85
N TRP A 191 5.61 5.58 11.24
CA TRP A 191 5.09 6.92 11.07
C TRP A 191 4.68 7.49 12.42
N PHE A 192 5.18 8.69 12.77
CA PHE A 192 5.05 9.28 14.09
C PHE A 192 4.54 10.72 14.01
N ASN A 193 3.44 11.01 14.71
CA ASN A 193 3.00 12.37 14.96
C ASN A 193 3.71 12.92 16.20
N GLN A 194 4.82 13.59 16.00
CA GLN A 194 5.60 14.21 17.10
C GLN A 194 4.97 15.50 17.65
N SER A 195 3.91 16.00 17.04
CA SER A 195 3.27 17.23 17.49
C SER A 195 2.37 16.99 18.70
N SER A 196 2.06 18.04 19.44
CA SER A 196 1.17 17.98 20.59
C SER A 196 -0.32 18.03 20.22
N ILE A 197 -0.65 17.95 18.95
CA ILE A 197 -2.03 17.99 18.44
C ILE A 197 -2.25 16.91 17.39
N ASP A 198 -3.51 16.58 17.15
CA ASP A 198 -3.91 15.73 16.05
C ASP A 198 -3.52 16.34 14.70
N GLN A 199 -3.11 15.49 13.77
CA GLN A 199 -2.76 15.85 12.39
C GLN A 199 -3.64 15.01 11.44
N PRO A 200 -3.76 15.41 10.16
CA PRO A 200 -4.36 14.55 9.15
C PRO A 200 -3.65 13.22 9.05
N TYR A 201 -4.43 12.16 8.88
CA TYR A 201 -3.94 10.80 8.73
C TYR A 201 -4.31 10.27 7.34
N TYR A 202 -3.35 10.31 6.43
CA TYR A 202 -3.46 9.67 5.13
C TYR A 202 -2.10 9.13 4.69
N GLN A 203 -2.05 7.84 4.41
CA GLN A 203 -0.83 7.17 3.94
C GLN A 203 -1.16 6.18 2.84
N TRP A 204 -0.34 6.17 1.80
CA TRP A 204 -0.42 5.20 0.73
C TRP A 204 0.93 5.04 0.03
N MET A 205 1.14 3.87 -0.53
CA MET A 205 2.26 3.57 -1.40
C MET A 205 1.78 3.43 -2.83
N ASN A 206 2.60 3.87 -3.77
CA ASN A 206 2.29 3.86 -5.19
C ASN A 206 3.37 3.08 -5.94
N ALA A 207 3.04 1.87 -6.37
CA ALA A 207 3.98 1.00 -7.07
C ALA A 207 3.64 0.91 -8.56
N GLY A 208 4.58 1.26 -9.43
CA GLY A 208 4.45 1.18 -10.88
C GLY A 208 4.69 -0.23 -11.42
N TYR A 209 3.86 -0.63 -12.39
CA TYR A 209 3.96 -1.90 -13.10
C TYR A 209 3.70 -1.70 -14.58
N ALA A 210 4.52 -2.28 -15.44
CA ALA A 210 4.32 -2.18 -16.89
C ALA A 210 2.94 -2.74 -17.30
N THR A 211 2.24 -2.06 -18.21
CA THR A 211 0.98 -2.55 -18.77
C THR A 211 1.12 -2.84 -20.26
N LYS A 212 0.67 -4.02 -20.67
CA LYS A 212 0.76 -4.55 -22.02
C LYS A 212 -0.48 -5.40 -22.29
N THR A 213 -0.72 -5.74 -23.54
CA THR A 213 -1.73 -6.73 -23.91
C THR A 213 -1.50 -8.04 -23.15
N GLY A 214 -2.56 -8.62 -22.59
CA GLY A 214 -2.51 -9.82 -21.76
C GLY A 214 -2.11 -9.56 -20.29
N THR A 215 -2.15 -8.31 -19.83
CA THR A 215 -1.96 -7.99 -18.42
C THR A 215 -3.28 -8.16 -17.66
N ARG A 216 -3.24 -8.85 -16.52
CA ARG A 216 -4.37 -8.98 -15.60
C ARG A 216 -4.00 -8.50 -14.20
N PHE A 217 -4.90 -7.72 -13.60
CA PHE A 217 -4.84 -7.28 -12.22
C PHE A 217 -5.57 -8.28 -11.32
N TYR A 218 -4.92 -8.73 -10.26
CA TYR A 218 -5.47 -9.68 -9.30
C TYR A 218 -5.69 -8.97 -7.97
N TYR A 219 -6.94 -8.57 -7.77
CA TYR A 219 -7.42 -7.92 -6.55
C TYR A 219 -8.65 -8.68 -6.06
N PRO A 220 -8.53 -9.53 -5.04
CA PRO A 220 -9.70 -10.14 -4.44
C PRO A 220 -10.65 -9.08 -3.89
N GLY A 221 -11.92 -9.20 -4.25
CA GLY A 221 -12.96 -8.27 -3.85
C GLY A 221 -14.17 -8.35 -4.77
N THR A 222 -15.27 -7.75 -4.36
CA THR A 222 -16.57 -7.81 -5.05
C THR A 222 -17.06 -6.46 -5.52
N TYR A 223 -16.45 -5.38 -5.02
CA TYR A 223 -16.79 -4.01 -5.35
C TYR A 223 -15.53 -3.16 -5.51
N SER A 224 -15.68 -2.07 -6.25
CA SER A 224 -14.74 -0.96 -6.22
C SER A 224 -15.44 0.31 -5.74
N ILE A 225 -14.69 1.20 -5.09
CA ILE A 225 -15.17 2.52 -4.72
C ILE A 225 -14.31 3.60 -5.36
N GLY A 226 -14.96 4.69 -5.78
CA GLY A 226 -14.30 5.87 -6.31
C GLY A 226 -13.75 6.78 -5.21
N HIS A 227 -13.15 7.90 -5.63
CA HIS A 227 -12.69 8.96 -4.71
C HIS A 227 -13.84 9.64 -3.96
N SER A 228 -15.04 9.62 -4.51
CA SER A 228 -16.24 10.16 -3.88
C SER A 228 -16.92 9.18 -2.93
N GLY A 229 -16.45 7.93 -2.87
CA GLY A 229 -17.03 6.87 -2.05
C GLY A 229 -18.18 6.13 -2.75
N ASP A 230 -18.45 6.42 -4.03
CA ASP A 230 -19.44 5.72 -4.86
C ASP A 230 -19.03 4.27 -5.09
N LEU A 231 -20.01 3.37 -5.04
CA LEU A 231 -19.81 1.91 -5.08
C LEU A 231 -20.15 1.37 -6.46
N HIS A 232 -19.27 0.56 -7.02
CA HIS A 232 -19.40 -0.09 -8.31
C HIS A 232 -19.09 -1.59 -8.21
N PRO A 233 -19.75 -2.46 -9.01
CA PRO A 233 -19.40 -3.88 -9.05
C PRO A 233 -18.00 -4.10 -9.61
N TYR A 234 -17.34 -5.17 -9.14
CA TYR A 234 -16.00 -5.58 -9.55
C TYR A 234 -15.87 -7.11 -9.44
N PRO A 235 -15.13 -7.81 -10.30
CA PRO A 235 -14.34 -7.30 -11.45
C PRO A 235 -15.18 -7.00 -12.70
N ILE A 236 -16.44 -7.42 -12.75
CA ILE A 236 -17.36 -7.15 -13.86
C ILE A 236 -18.09 -5.84 -13.56
N ASP A 237 -17.88 -4.84 -14.42
CA ASP A 237 -18.53 -3.53 -14.28
C ASP A 237 -20.01 -3.56 -14.71
N GLU A 238 -20.71 -2.42 -14.60
CA GLU A 238 -22.13 -2.29 -14.95
C GLU A 238 -22.43 -2.56 -16.42
N GLU A 239 -21.45 -2.43 -17.30
CA GLU A 239 -21.57 -2.73 -18.73
C GLU A 239 -21.16 -4.17 -19.08
N GLY A 240 -20.84 -5.00 -18.07
CA GLY A 240 -20.47 -6.40 -18.23
C GLY A 240 -19.03 -6.66 -18.68
N ARG A 241 -18.13 -5.68 -18.53
CA ARG A 241 -16.72 -5.80 -18.87
C ARG A 241 -15.90 -6.27 -17.66
N ASP A 242 -15.04 -7.26 -17.82
CA ASP A 242 -14.05 -7.64 -16.80
C ASP A 242 -12.89 -6.64 -16.80
N VAL A 243 -13.00 -5.61 -15.96
CA VAL A 243 -12.00 -4.54 -15.85
C VAL A 243 -10.71 -4.97 -15.13
N SER A 244 -10.64 -6.20 -14.64
CA SER A 244 -9.39 -6.78 -14.16
C SER A 244 -8.39 -7.05 -15.30
N TRP A 245 -8.84 -7.14 -16.54
CA TRP A 245 -7.98 -7.23 -17.71
C TRP A 245 -7.66 -5.84 -18.28
N TYR A 246 -6.39 -5.55 -18.50
CA TYR A 246 -5.95 -4.28 -19.08
C TYR A 246 -6.57 -4.04 -20.46
N ASP A 247 -6.63 -5.08 -21.30
CA ASP A 247 -7.18 -5.01 -22.66
C ASP A 247 -8.66 -4.58 -22.69
N ASN A 248 -9.42 -4.86 -21.64
CA ASN A 248 -10.82 -4.46 -21.52
C ASN A 248 -11.00 -3.00 -21.07
N ASN A 249 -9.91 -2.35 -20.64
CA ASN A 249 -9.91 -0.95 -20.25
C ASN A 249 -9.59 -0.02 -21.43
N ASN A 250 -10.26 -0.24 -22.57
CA ASN A 250 -10.02 0.47 -23.83
C ASN A 250 -10.89 1.73 -24.00
N PHE A 251 -11.32 2.35 -22.92
CA PHE A 251 -12.19 3.52 -22.88
C PHE A 251 -11.78 4.49 -21.78
N GLY A 252 -12.05 5.80 -22.01
CA GLY A 252 -11.67 6.88 -21.11
C GLY A 252 -10.15 7.10 -21.03
N ALA A 253 -9.70 8.09 -20.28
CA ALA A 253 -8.30 8.45 -20.14
C ALA A 253 -7.59 7.64 -19.03
N SER A 254 -8.24 7.48 -17.90
CA SER A 254 -7.69 6.79 -16.74
C SER A 254 -8.78 6.19 -15.86
N LYS A 255 -8.40 5.25 -15.01
CA LYS A 255 -9.31 4.65 -14.02
C LYS A 255 -8.60 4.53 -12.66
N SER A 256 -9.38 4.70 -11.60
CA SER A 256 -8.94 4.60 -10.21
C SER A 256 -9.96 3.75 -9.45
N LEU A 257 -9.58 2.50 -9.15
CA LEU A 257 -10.45 1.51 -8.53
C LEU A 257 -9.88 1.10 -7.18
N HIS A 258 -10.58 1.45 -6.09
CA HIS A 258 -10.24 0.98 -4.74
C HIS A 258 -11.08 -0.26 -4.48
N ILE A 259 -10.43 -1.42 -4.37
CA ILE A 259 -11.12 -2.72 -4.30
C ILE A 259 -11.42 -3.07 -2.85
N ILE A 260 -12.67 -3.53 -2.63
CA ILE A 260 -13.21 -3.89 -1.32
C ILE A 260 -14.12 -5.11 -1.44
N GLY A 261 -14.53 -5.65 -0.30
CA GLY A 261 -15.51 -6.73 -0.19
C GLY A 261 -14.93 -8.03 0.36
N ASP A 262 -13.62 -8.23 0.28
CA ASP A 262 -12.96 -9.42 0.80
C ASP A 262 -11.92 -9.06 1.87
N TYR A 263 -11.81 -9.88 2.91
CA TYR A 263 -10.70 -9.88 3.86
C TYR A 263 -9.52 -10.56 3.18
N ASN A 264 -8.58 -9.77 2.70
CA ASN A 264 -7.52 -10.26 1.85
C ASN A 264 -6.19 -9.53 2.10
N ASP A 265 -5.11 -10.31 2.18
CA ASP A 265 -3.78 -9.82 2.52
C ASP A 265 -2.91 -9.49 1.30
N TYR A 266 -3.39 -9.72 0.08
CA TYR A 266 -2.57 -9.59 -1.13
C TYR A 266 -3.31 -8.94 -2.30
N PHE A 267 -2.54 -8.39 -3.21
CA PHE A 267 -2.93 -8.08 -4.58
C PHE A 267 -1.74 -8.31 -5.52
N GLY A 268 -1.99 -8.34 -6.81
CA GLY A 268 -0.92 -8.56 -7.78
C GLY A 268 -1.30 -8.25 -9.22
N ILE A 269 -0.33 -8.51 -10.07
CA ILE A 269 -0.43 -8.38 -11.53
C ILE A 269 0.24 -9.59 -12.18
N TYR A 270 -0.32 -10.06 -13.28
CA TYR A 270 0.28 -11.14 -14.06
C TYR A 270 0.26 -10.80 -15.55
N TRP A 271 1.41 -10.93 -16.19
CA TRP A 271 1.60 -10.72 -17.63
C TRP A 271 1.52 -12.06 -18.34
N HIS A 272 0.31 -12.43 -18.78
CA HIS A 272 0.03 -13.75 -19.36
C HIS A 272 0.88 -14.07 -20.59
N ASN A 273 1.09 -13.08 -21.47
CA ASN A 273 1.91 -13.27 -22.67
C ASN A 273 3.40 -13.45 -22.35
N GLU A 274 3.87 -12.90 -21.24
CA GLU A 274 5.27 -12.98 -20.79
C GLU A 274 5.48 -14.03 -19.69
N LYS A 275 4.39 -14.62 -19.19
CA LYS A 275 4.35 -15.72 -18.24
C LYS A 275 5.10 -15.43 -16.95
N HIS A 276 4.90 -14.26 -16.38
CA HIS A 276 5.40 -13.90 -15.06
C HIS A 276 4.47 -12.87 -14.42
N GLY A 277 4.68 -12.59 -13.14
CA GLY A 277 3.89 -11.62 -12.42
C GLY A 277 4.63 -10.96 -11.27
N SER A 278 3.90 -10.17 -10.53
CA SER A 278 4.34 -9.55 -9.28
C SER A 278 3.19 -9.52 -8.30
N ALA A 279 3.51 -9.63 -7.01
CA ALA A 279 2.51 -9.46 -5.97
C ALA A 279 3.04 -8.62 -4.80
N HIS A 280 2.08 -8.09 -4.08
CA HIS A 280 2.21 -7.42 -2.81
C HIS A 280 1.47 -8.23 -1.74
N TYR A 281 2.03 -8.27 -0.54
CA TYR A 281 1.38 -8.86 0.63
C TYR A 281 1.56 -7.95 1.85
N SER A 282 0.49 -7.78 2.61
CA SER A 282 0.51 -7.17 3.94
C SER A 282 -0.74 -7.63 4.69
N ASN A 283 -0.70 -7.67 6.02
CA ASN A 283 -1.92 -7.96 6.79
C ASN A 283 -3.04 -6.99 6.41
N TYR A 284 -4.22 -7.51 6.15
CA TYR A 284 -5.38 -6.71 5.74
C TYR A 284 -5.66 -5.53 6.69
N ASP A 285 -5.66 -5.78 8.00
CA ASP A 285 -5.96 -4.75 9.00
C ASP A 285 -4.86 -3.65 9.08
N GLU A 286 -3.68 -3.92 8.53
CA GLU A 286 -2.62 -2.91 8.41
C GLU A 286 -2.72 -2.10 7.11
N LYS A 287 -3.32 -2.66 6.05
CA LYS A 287 -3.37 -2.04 4.71
C LYS A 287 -4.74 -2.24 4.05
N LEU A 288 -5.75 -1.56 4.58
CA LEU A 288 -7.15 -1.63 4.11
C LEU A 288 -7.36 -1.14 2.68
N GLY A 289 -6.53 -0.18 2.24
CA GLY A 289 -6.67 0.45 0.93
C GLY A 289 -5.91 -0.32 -0.14
N MET A 290 -6.60 -1.15 -0.88
CA MET A 290 -6.08 -1.83 -2.06
C MET A 290 -6.63 -1.16 -3.31
N LYS A 291 -5.77 -0.57 -4.11
CA LYS A 291 -6.18 0.22 -5.27
C LYS A 291 -5.29 -0.11 -6.46
N PHE A 292 -5.87 -0.13 -7.65
CA PHE A 292 -5.09 0.06 -8.86
C PHE A 292 -5.57 1.28 -9.64
N TYR A 293 -4.61 2.00 -10.20
CA TYR A 293 -4.82 3.10 -11.12
C TYR A 293 -4.16 2.73 -12.45
N LEU A 294 -4.80 3.04 -13.55
CA LEU A 294 -4.24 2.80 -14.87
C LEU A 294 -4.54 3.96 -15.84
N TRP A 295 -3.60 4.22 -16.72
CA TRP A 295 -3.86 4.92 -17.96
C TRP A 295 -4.50 3.91 -18.91
N SER A 296 -5.67 4.25 -19.43
CA SER A 296 -6.50 3.30 -20.19
C SER A 296 -5.80 2.83 -21.47
N PHE A 297 -6.12 1.62 -21.90
CA PHE A 297 -5.69 1.05 -23.18
C PHE A 297 -6.52 1.67 -24.33
N SER A 298 -6.57 2.98 -24.37
CA SER A 298 -7.32 3.79 -25.31
C SER A 298 -6.43 4.88 -25.88
N ARG A 299 -6.89 5.57 -26.91
CA ARG A 299 -6.17 6.71 -27.48
C ARG A 299 -5.96 7.83 -26.44
N GLU A 300 -6.94 8.06 -25.57
CA GLU A 300 -6.87 9.08 -24.52
C GLU A 300 -5.86 8.71 -23.43
N GLY A 301 -5.76 7.41 -23.10
CA GLY A 301 -4.76 6.91 -22.16
C GLY A 301 -3.35 6.88 -22.74
N ALA A 302 -3.19 6.57 -24.03
CA ALA A 302 -1.89 6.42 -24.68
C ALA A 302 -1.07 7.73 -24.73
N ILE A 303 -1.69 8.89 -24.65
CA ILE A 303 -0.96 10.17 -24.62
C ILE A 303 -0.05 10.30 -23.39
N TRP A 304 -0.36 9.59 -22.32
CA TRP A 304 0.41 9.64 -21.07
C TRP A 304 1.73 8.90 -21.14
N GLU A 305 1.90 7.99 -22.09
CA GLU A 305 3.19 7.31 -22.33
C GLU A 305 4.27 8.33 -22.67
N GLU A 306 4.08 9.13 -23.73
CA GLU A 306 5.04 10.16 -24.11
C GLU A 306 5.22 11.22 -23.01
N LEU A 307 4.13 11.60 -22.33
CA LEU A 307 4.18 12.62 -21.27
C LEU A 307 5.00 12.20 -20.06
N LEU A 308 5.05 10.89 -19.72
CA LEU A 308 5.60 10.39 -18.46
C LEU A 308 6.84 9.51 -18.62
N THR A 309 6.95 8.72 -19.69
CA THR A 309 7.89 7.60 -19.76
C THR A 309 8.72 7.56 -21.03
N ASP A 310 8.47 8.43 -22.00
CA ASP A 310 9.08 8.37 -23.34
C ASP A 310 8.88 6.97 -23.94
N ASP A 311 9.98 6.28 -24.28
CA ASP A 311 9.96 4.95 -24.91
C ASP A 311 9.83 3.79 -23.89
N SER A 312 9.68 4.08 -22.60
CA SER A 312 9.60 3.03 -21.57
C SER A 312 8.23 2.34 -21.49
N GLY A 313 7.26 2.78 -22.30
CA GLY A 313 5.92 2.18 -22.39
C GLY A 313 4.96 2.63 -21.29
N GLN A 314 3.74 2.12 -21.39
CA GLN A 314 2.65 2.43 -20.47
C GLN A 314 2.78 1.63 -19.17
N TYR A 315 2.28 2.16 -18.07
CA TYR A 315 2.28 1.50 -16.77
C TYR A 315 0.96 1.72 -16.01
N ALA A 316 0.72 0.84 -15.05
CA ALA A 316 -0.32 1.00 -14.04
C ALA A 316 0.32 1.16 -12.67
N GLU A 317 -0.47 1.67 -11.74
CA GLU A 317 -0.08 1.84 -10.35
C GLU A 317 -0.89 0.88 -9.48
N LEU A 318 -0.21 -0.05 -8.81
CA LEU A 318 -0.79 -0.89 -7.79
C LEU A 318 -0.44 -0.28 -6.44
N GLN A 319 -1.48 0.04 -5.67
CA GLN A 319 -1.35 0.89 -4.51
C GLN A 319 -1.88 0.19 -3.26
N SER A 320 -1.23 0.44 -2.14
CA SER A 320 -1.67 0.04 -0.80
C SER A 320 -1.83 1.28 0.07
N GLY A 321 -2.76 1.26 1.01
CA GLY A 321 -3.02 2.40 1.89
C GLY A 321 -3.58 2.00 3.24
N ARG A 322 -3.45 2.93 4.21
CA ARG A 322 -4.01 2.75 5.57
C ARG A 322 -5.51 3.00 5.63
N MET A 323 -6.11 3.51 4.55
CA MET A 323 -7.53 3.81 4.44
C MET A 323 -8.12 3.13 3.21
N TYR A 324 -9.43 2.84 3.22
CA TYR A 324 -10.11 2.15 2.13
C TYR A 324 -9.99 2.84 0.78
N ASN A 325 -10.02 4.14 0.74
CA ASN A 325 -9.85 4.91 -0.49
C ASN A 325 -9.04 6.20 -0.25
N GLN A 326 -8.78 6.91 -1.32
CA GLN A 326 -8.29 8.27 -1.32
C GLN A 326 -9.50 9.23 -1.40
N PRO A 327 -10.09 9.66 -0.26
CA PRO A 327 -11.32 10.41 -0.27
C PRO A 327 -11.11 11.81 -0.83
N SER A 328 -11.96 12.24 -1.75
CA SER A 328 -11.99 13.61 -2.25
C SER A 328 -12.78 14.52 -1.31
N VAL A 329 -12.72 15.83 -1.55
CA VAL A 329 -13.54 16.82 -0.82
C VAL A 329 -15.05 16.59 -1.00
N THR A 330 -15.44 15.87 -2.05
CA THR A 330 -16.84 15.49 -2.33
C THR A 330 -17.16 14.08 -1.86
N SER A 331 -16.22 13.39 -1.23
CA SER A 331 -16.46 12.08 -0.63
C SER A 331 -17.65 12.16 0.32
N GLY A 332 -18.60 11.28 0.15
CA GLY A 332 -19.71 11.14 1.10
C GLY A 332 -19.14 10.86 2.48
N PHE A 333 -19.71 11.47 3.51
CA PHE A 333 -19.26 11.36 4.90
C PHE A 333 -19.55 9.96 5.46
N THR A 334 -18.86 8.99 4.92
CA THR A 334 -18.95 7.55 5.19
C THR A 334 -17.72 7.08 5.97
N PRO A 335 -17.54 5.77 6.23
CA PRO A 335 -16.31 5.20 6.79
C PRO A 335 -15.03 5.49 5.98
N PHE A 336 -15.16 6.08 4.79
CA PHE A 336 -14.06 6.47 3.90
C PHE A 336 -13.57 7.90 4.10
N ASN A 337 -14.04 8.58 5.15
CA ASN A 337 -13.68 9.95 5.47
C ASN A 337 -12.22 10.09 5.88
N HIS A 338 -11.76 11.34 5.90
CA HIS A 338 -10.47 11.69 6.43
C HIS A 338 -10.37 11.39 7.93
N ASN A 339 -9.30 10.73 8.32
CA ASN A 339 -9.01 10.40 9.72
C ASN A 339 -8.01 11.38 10.32
N GLU A 340 -7.88 11.31 11.63
CA GLU A 340 -6.90 12.05 12.40
C GLU A 340 -5.79 11.13 12.93
N PHE A 341 -4.58 11.63 12.95
CA PHE A 341 -3.42 11.03 13.56
C PHE A 341 -3.22 11.70 14.92
N ALA A 342 -3.60 11.02 15.99
CA ALA A 342 -3.59 11.58 17.32
C ALA A 342 -2.20 12.08 17.74
N ALA A 343 -2.18 13.07 18.66
CA ALA A 343 -0.94 13.64 19.18
C ALA A 343 -0.05 12.54 19.79
N GLN A 344 1.25 12.57 19.48
CA GLN A 344 2.26 11.62 19.98
C GLN A 344 2.00 10.14 19.61
N MET A 345 1.11 9.88 18.66
CA MET A 345 0.82 8.53 18.18
C MET A 345 1.88 8.06 17.17
N THR A 346 2.22 6.78 17.26
CA THR A 346 3.05 6.07 16.28
C THR A 346 2.20 5.01 15.59
N ASP A 347 2.35 4.88 14.28
CA ASP A 347 1.79 3.82 13.48
C ASP A 347 2.89 3.03 12.78
N GLN A 348 2.70 1.72 12.62
CA GLN A 348 3.69 0.83 12.02
C GLN A 348 3.01 -0.27 11.22
N TRP A 349 3.64 -0.69 10.13
CA TRP A 349 3.19 -1.82 9.31
C TRP A 349 4.34 -2.34 8.46
N THR A 350 4.16 -3.56 7.89
CA THR A 350 5.11 -4.20 6.99
C THR A 350 4.44 -4.67 5.72
N GLU A 351 5.06 -4.39 4.58
CA GLU A 351 4.62 -4.81 3.26
C GLU A 351 5.72 -5.65 2.59
N TYR A 352 5.31 -6.67 1.85
CA TYR A 352 6.18 -7.57 1.09
C TYR A 352 5.94 -7.39 -0.40
N TRP A 353 7.01 -7.33 -1.17
CA TRP A 353 7.00 -7.10 -2.61
C TRP A 353 7.82 -8.18 -3.29
N PHE A 354 7.25 -8.91 -4.23
CA PHE A 354 7.91 -10.08 -4.81
C PHE A 354 7.46 -10.42 -6.22
N PRO A 355 8.35 -11.04 -7.03
CA PRO A 355 8.00 -11.57 -8.34
C PRO A 355 7.25 -12.89 -8.24
N ILE A 356 6.52 -13.21 -9.30
CA ILE A 356 5.83 -14.48 -9.50
C ILE A 356 6.42 -15.14 -10.75
N ALA A 357 6.87 -16.38 -10.63
CA ALA A 357 7.35 -17.18 -11.77
C ALA A 357 6.18 -17.64 -12.66
N GLU A 358 6.49 -18.43 -13.71
CA GLU A 358 5.52 -18.94 -14.67
C GLU A 358 4.54 -19.95 -14.02
N ILE A 359 3.46 -19.44 -13.40
CA ILE A 359 2.41 -20.26 -12.78
C ILE A 359 1.01 -20.08 -13.39
N GLY A 360 0.88 -19.24 -14.43
CA GLY A 360 -0.36 -19.09 -15.19
C GLY A 360 -1.33 -18.04 -14.67
N GLY A 361 -1.13 -17.50 -13.46
CA GLY A 361 -2.02 -16.51 -12.82
C GLY A 361 -1.75 -16.36 -11.34
N LEU A 362 -2.73 -15.85 -10.59
CA LEU A 362 -2.63 -15.66 -9.15
C LEU A 362 -3.98 -15.96 -8.48
N SER A 363 -4.00 -16.97 -7.61
CA SER A 363 -5.18 -17.30 -6.79
C SER A 363 -4.98 -16.98 -5.32
N GLN A 364 -3.71 -17.02 -4.83
CA GLN A 364 -3.34 -16.63 -3.47
C GLN A 364 -1.84 -16.34 -3.41
N ALA A 365 -1.46 -15.44 -2.49
CA ALA A 365 -0.07 -15.10 -2.22
C ALA A 365 0.20 -14.87 -0.73
N SER A 366 1.44 -15.14 -0.32
CA SER A 366 1.96 -14.87 1.03
C SER A 366 3.50 -14.79 0.96
N PRO A 367 4.20 -14.48 2.06
CA PRO A 367 5.67 -14.55 2.10
C PRO A 367 6.26 -15.95 1.86
N LEU A 368 5.45 -17.00 1.86
CA LEU A 368 5.86 -18.36 1.44
C LEU A 368 6.01 -18.45 -0.08
N GLY A 369 5.07 -17.86 -0.81
CA GLY A 369 4.98 -17.95 -2.26
C GLY A 369 3.63 -17.49 -2.81
N ALA A 370 3.47 -17.66 -4.11
CA ALA A 370 2.23 -17.43 -4.84
C ALA A 370 1.74 -18.74 -5.45
N ILE A 371 0.42 -18.96 -5.47
CA ILE A 371 -0.19 -20.09 -6.16
C ILE A 371 -1.25 -19.62 -7.16
N TYR A 372 -1.38 -20.40 -8.22
CA TYR A 372 -2.51 -20.38 -9.12
C TYR A 372 -3.20 -21.74 -9.06
N VAL A 373 -4.51 -21.74 -8.86
CA VAL A 373 -5.32 -22.96 -8.66
C VAL A 373 -6.35 -23.04 -9.76
N GLU A 374 -6.37 -24.16 -10.47
CA GLU A 374 -7.45 -24.54 -11.36
C GLU A 374 -8.21 -25.71 -10.75
N HIS A 375 -9.50 -25.52 -10.53
CA HIS A 375 -10.38 -26.50 -9.92
C HIS A 375 -11.41 -26.98 -10.95
N SER A 376 -11.47 -28.27 -11.20
CA SER A 376 -12.47 -28.95 -12.02
C SER A 376 -13.11 -30.08 -11.23
N GLU A 377 -14.20 -30.65 -11.71
CA GLU A 377 -15.00 -31.66 -11.00
C GLU A 377 -14.19 -32.79 -10.39
N LYS A 378 -13.13 -33.25 -11.06
CA LYS A 378 -12.32 -34.40 -10.62
C LYS A 378 -10.83 -34.16 -10.55
N ASN A 379 -10.41 -32.90 -10.66
CA ASN A 379 -9.00 -32.58 -10.69
C ASN A 379 -8.75 -31.19 -10.12
N ILE A 380 -7.68 -31.07 -9.37
CA ILE A 380 -7.13 -29.78 -8.92
C ILE A 380 -5.73 -29.65 -9.50
N GLU A 381 -5.45 -28.55 -10.18
CA GLU A 381 -4.11 -28.18 -10.57
C GLU A 381 -3.64 -27.04 -9.68
N VAL A 382 -2.51 -27.24 -9.02
CA VAL A 382 -1.88 -26.22 -8.17
C VAL A 382 -0.52 -25.90 -8.74
N HIS A 383 -0.34 -24.67 -9.17
CA HIS A 383 0.93 -24.15 -9.65
C HIS A 383 1.52 -23.25 -8.56
N LEU A 384 2.77 -23.48 -8.19
CA LEU A 384 3.43 -22.83 -7.06
C LEU A 384 4.69 -22.10 -7.51
N SER A 385 4.82 -20.83 -7.16
CA SER A 385 6.04 -20.03 -7.23
C SER A 385 6.51 -19.73 -5.80
N ALA A 386 7.56 -20.38 -5.35
CA ALA A 386 8.08 -20.25 -3.99
C ALA A 386 9.01 -19.03 -3.85
N LEU A 387 8.97 -18.35 -2.70
CA LEU A 387 9.84 -17.22 -2.36
C LEU A 387 10.98 -17.59 -1.40
N LYS A 388 10.96 -18.81 -0.90
CA LYS A 388 12.02 -19.49 -0.14
C LYS A 388 12.05 -20.95 -0.57
N ASP A 389 13.15 -21.66 -0.35
CA ASP A 389 13.17 -23.10 -0.56
C ASP A 389 12.17 -23.78 0.38
N ILE A 390 11.27 -24.57 -0.18
CA ILE A 390 10.16 -25.23 0.54
C ILE A 390 10.41 -26.74 0.60
N CYS A 391 10.22 -27.32 1.79
CA CYS A 391 10.08 -28.75 2.03
C CYS A 391 9.04 -28.89 3.14
N THR A 392 7.76 -29.09 2.76
CA THR A 392 6.62 -29.06 3.67
C THR A 392 5.48 -29.91 3.12
N ASP A 393 4.33 -29.90 3.78
CA ASP A 393 3.12 -30.57 3.31
C ASP A 393 2.17 -29.59 2.63
N MET A 394 1.46 -30.07 1.61
CA MET A 394 0.24 -29.48 1.06
C MET A 394 -0.95 -30.32 1.53
N GLU A 395 -1.95 -29.67 2.08
CA GLU A 395 -3.18 -30.27 2.58
C GLU A 395 -4.37 -29.76 1.76
N ILE A 396 -5.24 -30.68 1.34
CA ILE A 396 -6.43 -30.39 0.53
C ILE A 396 -7.66 -30.76 1.32
N TYR A 397 -8.61 -29.84 1.39
CA TYR A 397 -9.85 -29.99 2.14
C TYR A 397 -11.06 -29.81 1.23
N ASN A 398 -12.13 -30.55 1.54
CA ASN A 398 -13.49 -30.23 1.15
C ASN A 398 -14.18 -29.61 2.37
N ASP A 399 -14.41 -28.31 2.33
CA ASP A 399 -14.87 -27.51 3.47
C ASP A 399 -13.88 -27.65 4.66
N ARG A 400 -14.27 -28.35 5.72
CA ARG A 400 -13.44 -28.59 6.92
C ARG A 400 -12.85 -30.00 6.96
N GLN A 401 -13.22 -30.86 6.01
CA GLN A 401 -12.76 -32.24 5.97
C GLN A 401 -11.44 -32.35 5.20
N LEU A 402 -10.37 -32.78 5.87
CA LEU A 402 -9.11 -33.13 5.20
C LEU A 402 -9.33 -34.33 4.28
N LEU A 403 -9.02 -34.14 3.00
CA LEU A 403 -9.09 -35.21 1.98
C LEU A 403 -7.73 -35.81 1.70
N MET A 404 -6.72 -34.99 1.59
CA MET A 404 -5.38 -35.42 1.20
C MET A 404 -4.32 -34.54 1.87
N LYS A 405 -3.21 -35.20 2.22
CA LYS A 405 -1.99 -34.53 2.67
C LYS A 405 -0.81 -35.14 1.91
N MET A 406 0.00 -34.31 1.29
CA MET A 406 1.12 -34.73 0.47
C MET A 406 2.35 -33.88 0.72
N PRO A 407 3.56 -34.49 0.79
CA PRO A 407 4.79 -33.71 0.89
C PRO A 407 5.09 -33.02 -0.44
N ILE A 408 5.48 -31.75 -0.35
CA ILE A 408 5.92 -30.96 -1.49
C ILE A 408 7.30 -30.37 -1.28
N LYS A 409 7.99 -30.13 -2.40
CA LYS A 409 9.26 -29.41 -2.44
C LYS A 409 9.19 -28.39 -3.55
N ALA A 410 9.71 -27.21 -3.29
CA ALA A 410 9.81 -26.16 -4.31
C ALA A 410 11.11 -25.38 -4.11
N LYS A 411 11.70 -24.96 -5.21
CA LYS A 411 12.86 -24.06 -5.23
C LYS A 411 12.43 -22.64 -5.50
N ILE A 412 13.19 -21.69 -4.98
CA ILE A 412 12.93 -20.27 -5.14
C ILE A 412 12.76 -19.92 -6.63
N LEU A 413 11.63 -19.26 -6.95
CA LEU A 413 11.25 -18.78 -8.28
C LEU A 413 11.32 -19.82 -9.40
N THR A 414 11.29 -21.10 -9.03
CA THR A 414 11.15 -22.21 -9.95
C THR A 414 9.70 -22.70 -9.88
N PRO A 415 8.93 -22.64 -10.97
CA PRO A 415 7.53 -23.06 -10.93
C PRO A 415 7.40 -24.56 -10.71
N GLU A 416 6.53 -24.94 -9.78
CA GLU A 416 6.18 -26.35 -9.52
C GLU A 416 4.70 -26.56 -9.82
N TYR A 417 4.38 -27.70 -10.42
CA TYR A 417 3.05 -28.04 -10.90
C TYR A 417 2.58 -29.34 -10.27
N PHE A 418 1.46 -29.29 -9.57
CA PHE A 418 0.85 -30.43 -8.91
C PHE A 418 -0.51 -30.71 -9.56
N ASN A 419 -0.62 -31.87 -10.20
CA ASN A 419 -1.89 -32.37 -10.76
C ASN A 419 -2.45 -33.39 -9.78
N ILE A 420 -3.62 -33.12 -9.20
CA ILE A 420 -4.18 -33.88 -8.08
C ILE A 420 -5.55 -34.42 -8.49
N PRO A 421 -5.60 -35.69 -8.94
CA PRO A 421 -6.87 -36.35 -9.25
C PRO A 421 -7.67 -36.59 -7.97
N LEU A 422 -8.95 -36.24 -8.00
CA LEU A 422 -9.86 -36.39 -6.87
C LEU A 422 -10.63 -37.71 -6.98
N PRO A 423 -10.81 -38.43 -5.89
CA PRO A 423 -11.62 -39.66 -5.88
C PRO A 423 -13.12 -39.42 -6.01
N PHE A 424 -13.55 -38.18 -5.77
CA PHE A 424 -14.92 -37.68 -5.87
C PHE A 424 -14.90 -36.18 -6.11
N ASP A 425 -16.03 -35.62 -6.59
CA ASP A 425 -16.13 -34.19 -6.89
C ASP A 425 -16.12 -33.36 -5.61
N ILE A 426 -15.34 -32.29 -5.60
CA ILE A 426 -15.47 -31.21 -4.63
C ILE A 426 -16.36 -30.14 -5.25
N PRO A 427 -17.49 -29.77 -4.65
CA PRO A 427 -18.33 -28.71 -5.16
C PRO A 427 -17.58 -27.37 -5.18
N GLU A 428 -17.83 -26.55 -6.20
CA GLU A 428 -17.33 -25.17 -6.25
C GLU A 428 -17.71 -24.43 -4.96
N GLY A 429 -16.79 -23.62 -4.45
CA GLY A 429 -16.96 -22.91 -3.17
C GLY A 429 -16.68 -23.75 -1.92
N LYS A 430 -16.11 -24.97 -2.07
CA LYS A 430 -15.77 -25.85 -0.95
C LYS A 430 -14.30 -26.24 -0.87
N LEU A 431 -13.53 -25.96 -1.90
CA LEU A 431 -12.11 -26.27 -1.92
C LEU A 431 -11.33 -25.37 -0.97
N ARG A 432 -10.43 -25.97 -0.21
CA ARG A 432 -9.42 -25.26 0.58
C ARG A 432 -8.08 -25.97 0.44
N ILE A 433 -7.01 -25.20 0.26
CA ILE A 433 -5.64 -25.70 0.15
C ILE A 433 -4.78 -24.98 1.18
N ILE A 434 -4.03 -25.74 1.97
CA ILE A 434 -3.11 -25.22 2.98
C ILE A 434 -1.70 -25.72 2.65
N ILE A 435 -0.75 -24.80 2.53
CA ILE A 435 0.67 -25.11 2.33
C ILE A 435 1.47 -24.60 3.53
N GLY A 436 2.31 -25.45 4.07
CA GLY A 436 3.20 -25.14 5.20
C GLY A 436 2.37 -24.69 6.39
N ASN A 437 2.27 -25.24 7.44
CA ASN A 437 1.60 -24.85 8.71
C ASN A 437 0.75 -23.54 8.64
N LYS A 438 -0.09 -23.41 7.60
CA LYS A 438 -0.92 -22.22 7.27
C LYS A 438 -0.13 -20.97 6.83
N GLU A 439 1.08 -21.11 6.36
CA GLU A 439 1.84 -20.00 5.81
C GLU A 439 1.24 -19.49 4.49
N LEU A 440 0.54 -20.37 3.73
CA LEU A 440 -0.26 -20.01 2.58
C LEU A 440 -1.57 -20.79 2.60
N VAL A 441 -2.69 -20.06 2.54
CA VAL A 441 -4.03 -20.65 2.61
C VAL A 441 -4.87 -20.11 1.46
N TYR A 442 -5.27 -20.99 0.55
CA TYR A 442 -6.28 -20.71 -0.47
C TYR A 442 -7.63 -21.28 -0.01
N SER A 443 -8.70 -20.53 -0.22
CA SER A 443 -10.07 -20.97 0.11
C SER A 443 -11.05 -20.42 -0.92
N GLU A 444 -11.95 -21.29 -1.39
CA GLU A 444 -13.14 -20.90 -2.16
C GLU A 444 -14.34 -20.61 -1.26
N ILE A 445 -14.20 -20.85 0.04
CA ILE A 445 -15.30 -20.74 1.01
C ILE A 445 -15.52 -19.25 1.33
N LYS A 446 -16.60 -18.67 0.82
CA LYS A 446 -16.90 -17.25 0.98
C LYS A 446 -16.85 -16.76 2.43
N ASN A 447 -17.36 -17.55 3.38
CA ASN A 447 -17.34 -17.20 4.80
C ASN A 447 -15.94 -17.05 5.40
N ASP A 448 -14.89 -17.51 4.69
CA ASP A 448 -13.51 -17.36 5.14
C ASP A 448 -12.97 -15.94 4.87
N TYR A 449 -13.52 -15.23 3.88
CA TYR A 449 -12.97 -13.95 3.43
C TYR A 449 -14.02 -12.86 3.10
N GLU A 450 -15.29 -13.18 2.83
CA GLU A 450 -16.28 -12.18 2.43
C GLU A 450 -16.58 -11.18 3.55
N LEU A 451 -16.54 -9.89 3.23
CA LEU A 451 -16.86 -8.80 4.13
C LEU A 451 -18.12 -8.06 3.66
N ASN A 452 -19.07 -7.86 4.57
CA ASN A 452 -20.24 -7.01 4.36
C ASN A 452 -19.91 -5.52 4.58
N ARG A 453 -18.83 -5.06 4.00
CA ARG A 453 -18.36 -3.67 4.10
C ARG A 453 -18.14 -3.09 2.70
N PRO A 454 -18.12 -1.77 2.62
CA PRO A 454 -18.46 -0.77 3.64
C PRO A 454 -19.98 -0.62 3.79
N LYS A 455 -20.40 -0.11 4.96
CA LYS A 455 -21.80 0.31 5.18
C LYS A 455 -21.91 1.78 4.83
N GLU A 456 -22.90 2.11 4.05
CA GLU A 456 -23.27 3.50 3.76
C GLU A 456 -24.04 4.11 4.95
N LEU A 457 -24.03 5.44 5.01
CA LEU A 457 -24.93 6.15 5.90
C LEU A 457 -26.39 5.94 5.45
N PRO A 458 -27.36 5.98 6.38
CA PRO A 458 -28.77 5.97 6.00
C PRO A 458 -29.06 7.06 4.95
N ALA A 459 -29.85 6.73 3.94
CA ALA A 459 -30.17 7.65 2.85
C ALA A 459 -30.91 8.91 3.33
N ASP A 460 -31.57 8.84 4.47
CA ASP A 460 -32.29 9.93 5.14
C ASP A 460 -31.46 10.67 6.19
N PHE A 461 -30.15 10.45 6.25
CA PHE A 461 -29.29 11.12 7.22
C PHE A 461 -29.32 12.66 7.04
N ASP A 462 -29.72 13.38 8.07
CA ASP A 462 -29.80 14.84 8.04
C ASP A 462 -28.43 15.50 8.25
N TRP A 463 -27.79 15.83 7.14
CA TRP A 463 -26.52 16.57 7.11
C TRP A 463 -26.60 17.98 7.69
N ASN A 464 -27.82 18.55 7.83
CA ASN A 464 -28.03 19.84 8.46
C ASN A 464 -28.34 19.73 9.96
N SER A 465 -28.41 18.52 10.52
CA SER A 465 -28.50 18.33 11.98
C SER A 465 -27.25 18.87 12.68
N THR A 466 -27.32 19.11 13.99
CA THR A 466 -26.14 19.47 14.80
C THR A 466 -24.99 18.48 14.60
N TYR A 467 -25.29 17.19 14.61
CA TYR A 467 -24.30 16.13 14.40
C TYR A 467 -23.78 16.08 12.95
N GLY A 468 -24.66 16.24 11.96
CA GLY A 468 -24.25 16.28 10.55
C GLY A 468 -23.32 17.45 10.23
N LEU A 469 -23.63 18.63 10.76
CA LEU A 469 -22.76 19.82 10.62
C LEU A 469 -21.41 19.61 11.33
N TYR A 470 -21.42 19.00 12.51
CA TYR A 470 -20.18 18.66 13.21
C TYR A 470 -19.32 17.68 12.39
N MET A 471 -19.91 16.62 11.85
CA MET A 471 -19.18 15.65 11.02
C MET A 471 -18.50 16.32 9.83
N GLN A 472 -19.22 17.20 9.12
CA GLN A 472 -18.66 18.00 8.03
C GLN A 472 -17.50 18.87 8.52
N GLY A 473 -17.69 19.57 9.63
CA GLY A 473 -16.66 20.44 10.21
C GLY A 473 -15.42 19.67 10.63
N LYS A 474 -15.58 18.47 11.20
CA LYS A 474 -14.47 17.60 11.60
C LYS A 474 -13.70 17.05 10.39
N ASP A 475 -14.40 16.64 9.33
CA ASP A 475 -13.77 16.19 8.11
C ASP A 475 -12.93 17.28 7.43
N TRP A 476 -13.46 18.51 7.32
CA TRP A 476 -12.69 19.65 6.84
C TRP A 476 -11.48 19.99 7.72
N LEU A 477 -11.59 19.79 9.03
CA LEU A 477 -10.47 19.97 9.97
C LEU A 477 -9.35 18.93 9.68
N ASN A 478 -9.73 17.68 9.47
CA ASN A 478 -8.80 16.62 9.13
C ASN A 478 -8.10 16.81 7.78
N GLN A 479 -8.70 17.58 6.88
CA GLN A 479 -8.10 18.03 5.62
C GLN A 479 -7.26 19.30 5.73
N LYS A 480 -7.15 19.92 6.89
CA LYS A 480 -6.56 21.27 7.11
C LYS A 480 -7.25 22.42 6.37
N MET A 481 -8.49 22.23 5.97
CA MET A 481 -9.32 23.25 5.35
C MET A 481 -10.02 24.08 6.42
N TYR A 482 -9.24 24.86 7.15
CA TYR A 482 -9.63 25.52 8.41
C TYR A 482 -10.80 26.51 8.26
N GLY A 483 -10.91 27.20 7.12
CA GLY A 483 -12.03 28.10 6.87
C GLY A 483 -13.37 27.35 6.79
N ASN A 484 -13.40 26.23 6.08
CA ASN A 484 -14.58 25.37 5.97
C ASN A 484 -14.89 24.70 7.31
N ALA A 485 -13.88 24.16 8.00
CA ALA A 485 -14.04 23.56 9.32
C ALA A 485 -14.71 24.53 10.30
N GLU A 486 -14.20 25.76 10.39
CA GLU A 486 -14.75 26.81 11.27
C GLU A 486 -16.21 27.11 10.94
N LYS A 487 -16.55 27.25 9.65
CA LYS A 487 -17.92 27.52 9.20
C LYS A 487 -18.90 26.45 9.70
N TYR A 488 -18.59 25.18 9.46
CA TYR A 488 -19.49 24.08 9.82
C TYR A 488 -19.55 23.81 11.32
N LEU A 489 -18.42 23.93 12.04
CA LEU A 489 -18.40 23.76 13.51
C LEU A 489 -19.19 24.89 14.19
N LYS A 490 -19.10 26.14 13.72
CA LYS A 490 -19.93 27.25 14.22
C LYS A 490 -21.40 27.02 13.94
N ALA A 491 -21.77 26.57 12.74
CA ALA A 491 -23.17 26.27 12.40
C ALA A 491 -23.74 25.14 13.28
N ALA A 492 -22.94 24.14 13.66
CA ALA A 492 -23.36 23.14 14.64
C ALA A 492 -23.64 23.77 16.01
N LEU A 493 -22.78 24.70 16.47
CA LEU A 493 -22.94 25.39 17.75
C LEU A 493 -24.06 26.44 17.76
N GLU A 494 -24.48 26.96 16.60
CA GLU A 494 -25.69 27.78 16.48
C GLU A 494 -26.96 26.98 16.75
N LYS A 495 -26.96 25.67 16.43
CA LYS A 495 -28.09 24.76 16.73
C LYS A 495 -28.05 24.23 18.15
N ASP A 496 -26.88 23.91 18.67
CA ASP A 496 -26.69 23.46 20.05
C ASP A 496 -25.40 24.06 20.62
N VAL A 497 -25.55 25.09 21.42
CA VAL A 497 -24.40 25.83 22.00
C VAL A 497 -23.59 25.01 23.00
N TYR A 498 -24.12 23.88 23.46
CA TYR A 498 -23.50 22.97 24.43
C TYR A 498 -23.00 21.67 23.78
N PHE A 499 -23.02 21.56 22.47
CA PHE A 499 -22.59 20.35 21.78
C PHE A 499 -21.07 20.17 21.91
N ILE A 500 -20.68 19.36 22.90
CA ILE A 500 -19.28 19.16 23.32
C ILE A 500 -18.36 18.80 22.15
N PRO A 501 -18.68 17.86 21.21
CA PRO A 501 -17.79 17.50 20.13
C PRO A 501 -17.40 18.70 19.23
N ALA A 502 -18.35 19.59 18.94
CA ALA A 502 -18.07 20.78 18.14
C ALA A 502 -17.27 21.83 18.93
N LEU A 503 -17.53 22.00 20.23
CA LEU A 503 -16.75 22.90 21.10
C LEU A 503 -15.28 22.47 21.15
N VAL A 504 -15.01 21.20 21.35
CA VAL A 504 -13.66 20.65 21.40
C VAL A 504 -12.96 20.80 20.05
N SER A 505 -13.61 20.40 18.95
CA SER A 505 -13.02 20.51 17.61
C SER A 505 -12.76 21.96 17.20
N LEU A 506 -13.66 22.89 17.54
CA LEU A 506 -13.45 24.33 17.27
C LEU A 506 -12.33 24.89 18.15
N SER A 507 -12.20 24.43 19.39
CA SER A 507 -11.06 24.81 20.24
C SER A 507 -9.74 24.31 19.69
N SER A 508 -9.68 23.04 19.25
CA SER A 508 -8.50 22.47 18.56
C SER A 508 -8.12 23.30 17.31
N LEU A 509 -9.12 23.68 16.51
CA LEU A 509 -8.91 24.55 15.35
C LEU A 509 -8.33 25.91 15.75
N TYR A 510 -8.88 26.56 16.76
CA TYR A 510 -8.38 27.85 17.24
C TYR A 510 -6.98 27.76 17.83
N TYR A 511 -6.67 26.70 18.55
CA TYR A 511 -5.31 26.41 19.00
C TYR A 511 -4.34 26.30 17.81
N LYS A 512 -4.71 25.55 16.75
CA LYS A 512 -3.92 25.40 15.52
C LYS A 512 -3.71 26.72 14.78
N LYS A 513 -4.66 27.66 14.89
CA LYS A 513 -4.59 29.02 14.33
C LYS A 513 -3.83 30.02 15.22
N GLY A 514 -3.37 29.63 16.41
CA GLY A 514 -2.73 30.52 17.39
C GLY A 514 -3.69 31.42 18.17
N MET A 515 -5.00 31.18 18.06
CA MET A 515 -6.06 31.91 18.78
C MET A 515 -6.28 31.30 20.17
N TYR A 516 -5.25 31.35 21.01
CA TYR A 516 -5.21 30.60 22.28
C TYR A 516 -6.26 31.05 23.29
N LEU A 517 -6.63 32.32 23.34
CA LEU A 517 -7.67 32.85 24.23
C LEU A 517 -9.04 32.28 23.85
N ASP A 518 -9.41 32.37 22.57
CA ASP A 518 -10.67 31.86 22.07
C ASP A 518 -10.76 30.32 22.26
N ALA A 519 -9.65 29.60 22.00
CA ALA A 519 -9.57 28.17 22.26
C ALA A 519 -9.80 27.85 23.74
N CYS A 520 -9.17 28.61 24.64
CA CYS A 520 -9.31 28.45 26.10
C CYS A 520 -10.75 28.68 26.58
N GLU A 521 -11.44 29.66 26.00
CA GLU A 521 -12.84 29.94 26.33
C GLU A 521 -13.79 28.78 25.97
N LEU A 522 -13.58 28.20 24.80
CA LEU A 522 -14.38 27.06 24.35
C LEU A 522 -14.17 25.82 25.25
N VAL A 523 -12.92 25.48 25.59
CA VAL A 523 -12.67 24.34 26.46
C VAL A 523 -13.14 24.55 27.90
N LYS A 524 -13.12 25.79 28.44
CA LYS A 524 -13.73 26.11 29.73
C LYS A 524 -15.22 25.84 29.74
N ARG A 525 -15.92 26.14 28.64
CA ARG A 525 -17.34 25.77 28.49
C ARG A 525 -17.53 24.26 28.54
N VAL A 526 -16.69 23.49 27.82
CA VAL A 526 -16.73 22.02 27.90
C VAL A 526 -16.51 21.55 29.32
N LEU A 527 -15.46 22.04 30.02
CA LEU A 527 -15.11 21.62 31.36
C LEU A 527 -16.16 22.03 32.44
N SER A 528 -16.99 23.03 32.13
CA SER A 528 -18.14 23.36 32.98
C SER A 528 -19.31 22.35 32.86
N LEU A 529 -19.36 21.60 31.73
CA LEU A 529 -20.35 20.56 31.47
C LEU A 529 -19.81 19.18 31.87
N ASP A 530 -18.57 18.90 31.56
CA ASP A 530 -17.84 17.66 31.85
C ASP A 530 -16.41 17.99 32.29
N THR A 531 -16.21 18.09 33.60
CA THR A 531 -14.92 18.42 34.22
C THR A 531 -13.84 17.39 33.90
N TYR A 532 -14.22 16.15 33.63
CA TYR A 532 -13.29 15.04 33.34
C TYR A 532 -13.07 14.78 31.86
N HIS A 533 -13.58 15.63 30.97
CA HIS A 533 -13.37 15.48 29.53
C HIS A 533 -11.87 15.54 29.17
N GLY A 534 -11.29 14.41 28.78
CA GLY A 534 -9.83 14.25 28.62
C GLY A 534 -9.22 15.21 27.60
N GLU A 535 -9.80 15.28 26.38
CA GLU A 535 -9.29 16.15 25.32
C GLU A 535 -9.42 17.64 25.66
N ALA A 536 -10.53 18.04 26.33
CA ALA A 536 -10.70 19.43 26.76
C ALA A 536 -9.68 19.82 27.83
N ASN A 537 -9.39 18.94 28.80
CA ASN A 537 -8.33 19.17 29.78
C ASN A 537 -6.96 19.28 29.12
N TYR A 538 -6.67 18.42 28.14
CA TYR A 538 -5.43 18.46 27.39
C TYR A 538 -5.28 19.79 26.61
N LEU A 539 -6.29 20.19 25.85
CA LEU A 539 -6.29 21.45 25.12
C LEU A 539 -6.20 22.66 26.06
N TYR A 540 -6.87 22.61 27.22
CA TYR A 540 -6.76 23.65 28.23
C TYR A 540 -5.32 23.81 28.74
N GLY A 541 -4.64 22.70 28.99
CA GLY A 541 -3.21 22.70 29.35
C GLY A 541 -2.33 23.27 28.27
N LEU A 542 -2.53 22.88 27.00
CA LEU A 542 -1.79 23.42 25.85
C LEU A 542 -2.00 24.94 25.69
N CYS A 543 -3.25 25.42 25.75
CA CYS A 543 -3.57 26.85 25.65
C CYS A 543 -2.94 27.63 26.81
N SER A 544 -3.05 27.12 28.04
CA SER A 544 -2.46 27.74 29.23
C SER A 544 -0.95 27.89 29.11
N ARG A 545 -0.26 26.87 28.63
CA ARG A 545 1.19 26.92 28.35
C ARG A 545 1.55 28.03 27.38
N CYS A 546 0.76 28.20 26.30
CA CYS A 546 1.00 29.23 25.30
C CYS A 546 0.69 30.65 25.83
N LEU A 547 -0.33 30.79 26.71
CA LEU A 547 -0.75 32.09 27.23
C LEU A 547 0.10 32.61 28.40
N TYR A 548 0.57 31.69 29.26
CA TYR A 548 1.21 32.06 30.53
C TYR A 548 2.66 31.63 30.64
N ASN A 549 3.26 31.06 29.58
CA ASN A 549 4.65 30.54 29.58
C ASN A 549 4.95 29.56 30.74
N ILE A 550 3.98 28.72 31.06
CA ILE A 550 4.08 27.71 32.14
C ILE A 550 4.71 26.41 31.59
#